data_52530cc3f478a4aa2efe366a00e0e12c
#
_entry.id   52530cc3f478a4aa2efe366a00e0e12c
#
_cell.length_a   1.000
_cell.length_b   1.000
_cell.length_c   1.000
_cell.angle_alpha   90.00
_cell.angle_beta   90.00
_cell.angle_gamma   90.00
#
_symmetry.space_group_name_H-M   'P 1'
#
loop_
_entity.id
_entity.type
_entity.pdbx_description
1 polymer ?
#
loop_
_entity_poly.entity_id
_entity_poly.type
_entity_poly.pdbx_seq_one_letter_code
_entity_poly.pdbx_strand_id
1 'polypeptide(L)'
;MKKYILIPLLILSNFVLGQDSITYKYNVDLTGSMNNANNNQQNNIVFSTFNSVNWKKFETGMSTNYQLMTTNKNILINDFTLRVQPRIIDKNYSVFTFGQLSQLTSKKINQRIETGVGGGITTFRTKYLENTLSYGVLYYDNTYVDPTIINSGVRHSPRAQFFGEMKNYKLKYFVECLYQPKVGETSDYILMTKSWVKFDLNKLLGIKLQYTTAYESFFATGATNDIKNFLVGLNYSLN
;
A
#
# COMPACT_ATOMS: atom_id res chain seq x y z
N MET A 1 26.68 -8.24 2.78
CA MET A 1 26.38 -7.78 1.41
C MET A 1 25.03 -7.00 1.30
N LYS A 2 24.76 -5.98 2.14
CA LYS A 2 23.45 -5.28 2.19
C LYS A 2 23.50 -3.79 1.84
N LYS A 3 24.61 -3.24 1.32
CA LYS A 3 24.78 -1.78 1.13
C LYS A 3 24.63 -1.27 -0.31
N TYR A 4 24.32 -2.12 -1.31
CA TYR A 4 24.46 -1.71 -2.72
C TYR A 4 23.14 -1.60 -3.51
N ILE A 5 21.97 -1.83 -2.89
CA ILE A 5 20.68 -1.76 -3.59
C ILE A 5 20.12 -0.32 -3.64
N LEU A 6 20.54 0.56 -2.74
CA LEU A 6 20.04 1.95 -2.71
C LEU A 6 20.65 2.85 -3.81
N ILE A 7 21.84 2.53 -4.28
CA ILE A 7 22.57 3.37 -5.26
C ILE A 7 21.95 3.35 -6.66
N PRO A 8 21.49 2.21 -7.22
CA PRO A 8 20.86 2.21 -8.54
C PRO A 8 19.52 2.94 -8.58
N LEU A 9 18.75 2.94 -7.47
CA LEU A 9 17.47 3.66 -7.40
C LEU A 9 17.67 5.19 -7.38
N LEU A 10 18.72 5.67 -6.75
CA LEU A 10 19.10 7.09 -6.75
C LEU A 10 19.67 7.55 -8.10
N ILE A 11 20.33 6.66 -8.84
CA ILE A 11 20.88 6.98 -10.15
C ILE A 11 19.78 7.04 -11.22
N LEU A 12 18.76 6.18 -11.15
CA LEU A 12 17.60 6.22 -12.05
C LEU A 12 16.78 7.53 -11.90
N SER A 13 16.79 8.15 -10.72
CA SER A 13 16.11 9.43 -10.49
C SER A 13 16.78 10.62 -11.19
N ASN A 14 18.07 10.52 -11.54
CA ASN A 14 18.82 11.62 -12.17
C ASN A 14 18.86 11.57 -13.70
N PHE A 15 18.39 10.49 -14.35
CA PHE A 15 18.41 10.37 -15.81
C PHE A 15 17.19 10.95 -16.54
N VAL A 16 16.21 11.52 -15.81
CA VAL A 16 14.96 12.06 -16.39
C VAL A 16 14.96 13.59 -16.44
N LEU A 17 16.11 14.25 -16.59
CA LEU A 17 16.20 15.71 -16.69
C LEU A 17 16.18 16.17 -18.15
N GLY A 18 15.16 15.82 -18.92
CA GLY A 18 14.92 16.33 -20.28
C GLY A 18 13.57 17.05 -20.38
N GLN A 19 13.60 18.34 -20.38
CA GLN A 19 12.77 19.43 -20.98
C GLN A 19 11.25 19.31 -21.14
N ASP A 20 10.55 18.25 -20.72
CA ASP A 20 9.08 18.20 -20.73
C ASP A 20 8.53 18.23 -19.28
N SER A 21 7.34 18.81 -19.10
CA SER A 21 6.71 19.01 -17.79
C SER A 21 6.64 17.73 -16.93
N ILE A 22 7.62 17.55 -16.05
CA ILE A 22 7.63 16.50 -15.05
C ILE A 22 6.84 17.00 -13.85
N THR A 23 5.86 16.23 -13.41
CA THR A 23 5.10 16.53 -12.21
C THR A 23 5.50 15.60 -11.08
N TYR A 24 5.85 16.15 -9.94
CA TYR A 24 6.16 15.42 -8.72
C TYR A 24 4.97 15.51 -7.77
N LYS A 25 4.64 14.38 -7.14
CA LYS A 25 3.68 14.34 -6.03
C LYS A 25 4.34 13.68 -4.83
N TYR A 26 4.18 14.28 -3.70
CA TYR A 26 4.69 13.77 -2.45
C TYR A 26 3.61 13.79 -1.38
N ASN A 27 3.35 12.66 -0.75
CA ASN A 27 2.40 12.54 0.35
C ASN A 27 3.05 11.83 1.52
N VAL A 28 2.80 12.34 2.71
CA VAL A 28 3.16 11.71 3.99
C VAL A 28 1.92 11.59 4.84
N ASP A 29 1.68 10.39 5.35
CA ASP A 29 0.62 10.11 6.31
C ASP A 29 1.26 9.68 7.64
N LEU A 30 0.86 10.30 8.72
CA LEU A 30 1.11 9.84 10.08
C LEU A 30 -0.24 9.60 10.74
N THR A 31 -0.57 8.34 10.98
CA THR A 31 -1.84 7.94 11.57
C THR A 31 -1.59 7.06 12.78
N GLY A 32 -2.52 7.06 13.71
CA GLY A 32 -2.42 6.23 14.91
C GLY A 32 -3.76 5.94 15.53
N SER A 33 -3.78 4.96 16.42
CA SER A 33 -4.90 4.66 17.31
C SER A 33 -4.38 4.30 18.69
N MET A 34 -5.16 4.66 19.70
CA MET A 34 -4.93 4.24 21.08
C MET A 34 -6.18 3.50 21.54
N ASN A 35 -6.03 2.32 22.08
CA ASN A 35 -7.11 1.54 22.64
C ASN A 35 -6.73 1.10 24.07
N ASN A 36 -7.59 1.38 25.03
CA ASN A 36 -7.46 0.94 26.41
C ASN A 36 -8.61 -0.03 26.71
N ALA A 37 -8.34 -1.32 26.67
CA ALA A 37 -9.32 -2.34 27.00
C ALA A 37 -8.77 -3.24 28.10
N ASN A 38 -9.53 -3.42 29.18
CA ASN A 38 -9.21 -4.36 30.28
C ASN A 38 -7.79 -4.17 30.86
N ASN A 39 -7.37 -2.94 31.14
CA ASN A 39 -6.02 -2.57 31.60
C ASN A 39 -4.88 -2.84 30.62
N ASN A 40 -5.18 -3.20 29.38
CA ASN A 40 -4.21 -3.36 28.32
C ASN A 40 -4.22 -2.11 27.41
N GLN A 41 -3.16 -1.34 27.47
CA GLN A 41 -2.96 -0.20 26.57
C GLN A 41 -2.34 -0.69 25.27
N GLN A 42 -3.08 -0.52 24.16
CA GLN A 42 -2.57 -0.78 22.82
C GLN A 42 -2.37 0.55 22.08
N ASN A 43 -1.19 0.75 21.57
CA ASN A 43 -0.84 1.88 20.71
C ASN A 43 -0.47 1.36 19.35
N ASN A 44 -1.06 1.93 18.31
CA ASN A 44 -0.74 1.61 16.92
C ASN A 44 -0.37 2.90 16.19
N ILE A 45 0.81 2.93 15.60
CA ILE A 45 1.32 4.06 14.81
C ILE A 45 1.64 3.54 13.43
N VAL A 46 1.13 4.22 12.41
CA VAL A 46 1.42 3.94 11.00
C VAL A 46 2.00 5.18 10.36
N PHE A 47 3.17 5.05 9.79
CA PHE A 47 3.82 6.05 8.96
C PHE A 47 3.84 5.56 7.52
N SER A 48 3.34 6.36 6.59
CA SER A 48 3.31 6.02 5.17
C SER A 48 3.81 7.19 4.34
N THR A 49 4.57 6.89 3.30
CA THR A 49 4.92 7.87 2.27
C THR A 49 4.46 7.36 0.91
N PHE A 50 4.12 8.27 0.05
CA PHE A 50 3.90 8.00 -1.37
C PHE A 50 4.52 9.12 -2.19
N ASN A 51 5.42 8.75 -3.08
CA ASN A 51 6.09 9.65 -4.01
C ASN A 51 5.76 9.20 -5.42
N SER A 52 5.41 10.09 -6.31
CA SER A 52 5.28 9.76 -7.73
C SER A 52 5.91 10.82 -8.63
N VAL A 53 6.45 10.34 -9.73
CA VAL A 53 6.99 11.12 -10.82
C VAL A 53 6.17 10.82 -12.05
N ASN A 54 5.57 11.83 -12.64
CA ASN A 54 4.77 11.70 -13.86
C ASN A 54 5.47 12.42 -15.01
N TRP A 55 5.61 11.72 -16.13
CA TRP A 55 6.15 12.25 -17.37
C TRP A 55 5.30 11.76 -18.53
N LYS A 56 4.52 12.66 -19.14
CA LYS A 56 3.56 12.33 -20.21
C LYS A 56 2.59 11.21 -19.79
N LYS A 57 2.71 10.03 -20.43
CA LYS A 57 1.90 8.85 -20.13
C LYS A 57 2.54 7.91 -19.10
N PHE A 58 3.78 8.18 -18.70
CA PHE A 58 4.52 7.36 -17.75
C PHE A 58 4.41 7.94 -16.34
N GLU A 59 4.15 7.08 -15.39
CA GLU A 59 4.18 7.39 -13.97
C GLU A 59 4.97 6.32 -13.22
N THR A 60 5.84 6.74 -12.32
CA THR A 60 6.47 5.82 -11.36
C THR A 60 6.09 6.25 -9.95
N GLY A 61 5.45 5.36 -9.23
CA GLY A 61 5.12 5.53 -7.81
C GLY A 61 6.08 4.71 -6.94
N MET A 62 6.51 5.30 -5.83
CA MET A 62 7.20 4.62 -4.74
C MET A 62 6.44 4.88 -3.45
N SER A 63 6.15 3.83 -2.70
CA SER A 63 5.52 3.95 -1.39
C SER A 63 6.29 3.18 -0.33
N THR A 64 6.33 3.74 0.88
CA THR A 64 6.76 3.04 2.08
C THR A 64 5.61 3.01 3.07
N ASN A 65 5.53 1.95 3.84
CA ASN A 65 4.60 1.83 4.95
C ASN A 65 5.34 1.19 6.12
N TYR A 66 5.27 1.81 7.28
CA TYR A 66 5.81 1.30 8.52
C TYR A 66 4.71 1.29 9.57
N GLN A 67 4.47 0.16 10.21
CA GLN A 67 3.50 0.00 11.27
C GLN A 67 4.17 -0.52 12.53
N LEU A 68 3.97 0.19 13.63
CA LEU A 68 4.39 -0.20 14.97
C LEU A 68 3.16 -0.34 15.85
N MET A 69 2.94 -1.52 16.43
CA MET A 69 1.93 -1.73 17.46
C MET A 69 2.60 -2.22 18.74
N THR A 70 2.24 -1.62 19.85
CA THR A 70 2.72 -2.00 21.17
C THR A 70 1.55 -2.31 22.09
N THR A 71 1.73 -3.27 23.00
CA THR A 71 0.80 -3.56 24.10
C THR A 71 1.58 -3.62 25.39
N ASN A 72 1.20 -2.81 26.38
CA ASN A 72 1.87 -2.75 27.69
C ASN A 72 3.40 -2.64 27.58
N LYS A 73 3.90 -1.80 26.64
CA LYS A 73 5.31 -1.59 26.31
C LYS A 73 6.00 -2.73 25.55
N ASN A 74 5.31 -3.84 25.28
CA ASN A 74 5.84 -4.89 24.40
C ASN A 74 5.49 -4.60 22.94
N ILE A 75 6.45 -4.83 22.05
CA ILE A 75 6.24 -4.71 20.60
C ILE A 75 5.51 -5.96 20.12
N LEU A 76 4.32 -5.79 19.55
CA LEU A 76 3.53 -6.85 18.94
C LEU A 76 3.69 -6.89 17.42
N ILE A 77 3.74 -5.70 16.79
CA ILE A 77 3.84 -5.54 15.33
C ILE A 77 4.96 -4.55 15.06
N ASN A 78 5.84 -4.92 14.13
CA ASN A 78 6.89 -4.09 13.58
C ASN A 78 7.00 -4.43 12.09
N ASP A 79 6.03 -3.94 11.33
CA ASP A 79 5.87 -4.28 9.92
C ASP A 79 6.40 -3.14 9.04
N PHE A 80 7.15 -3.50 8.01
CA PHE A 80 7.68 -2.57 7.02
C PHE A 80 7.35 -3.06 5.61
N THR A 81 6.99 -2.16 4.73
CA THR A 81 6.78 -2.44 3.30
C THR A 81 7.35 -1.30 2.46
N LEU A 82 8.09 -1.66 1.44
CA LEU A 82 8.55 -0.80 0.36
C LEU A 82 8.01 -1.33 -0.95
N ARG A 83 7.36 -0.47 -1.75
CA ARG A 83 6.82 -0.82 -3.07
C ARG A 83 7.22 0.22 -4.10
N VAL A 84 7.61 -0.25 -5.28
CA VAL A 84 7.83 0.56 -6.48
C VAL A 84 6.90 0.07 -7.57
N GLN A 85 6.21 0.98 -8.24
CA GLN A 85 5.21 0.65 -9.26
C GLN A 85 5.31 1.63 -10.44
N PRO A 86 6.09 1.33 -11.47
CA PRO A 86 6.01 2.02 -12.75
C PRO A 86 4.72 1.62 -13.48
N ARG A 87 4.11 2.60 -14.15
CA ARG A 87 2.91 2.40 -14.96
C ARG A 87 2.90 3.32 -16.18
N ILE A 88 2.25 2.84 -17.24
CA ILE A 88 1.90 3.63 -18.42
C ILE A 88 0.39 3.85 -18.38
N ILE A 89 -0.03 5.10 -18.57
CA ILE A 89 -1.44 5.49 -18.55
C ILE A 89 -1.78 6.10 -19.91
N ASP A 90 -2.80 5.55 -20.55
CA ASP A 90 -3.36 6.09 -21.78
C ASP A 90 -4.88 6.21 -21.68
N LYS A 91 -5.36 7.46 -21.54
CA LYS A 91 -6.78 7.78 -21.33
C LYS A 91 -7.36 7.01 -20.12
N ASN A 92 -8.15 5.98 -20.40
CA ASN A 92 -8.81 5.16 -19.40
C ASN A 92 -8.08 3.85 -19.11
N TYR A 93 -7.02 3.54 -19.83
CA TYR A 93 -6.28 2.29 -19.67
C TYR A 93 -4.94 2.53 -18.98
N SER A 94 -4.50 1.57 -18.22
CA SER A 94 -3.17 1.56 -17.64
C SER A 94 -2.56 0.16 -17.71
N VAL A 95 -1.25 0.12 -17.91
CA VAL A 95 -0.44 -1.10 -17.75
C VAL A 95 0.60 -0.79 -16.70
N PHE A 96 0.82 -1.70 -15.77
CA PHE A 96 1.76 -1.50 -14.68
C PHE A 96 2.57 -2.77 -14.40
N THR A 97 3.73 -2.57 -13.83
CA THR A 97 4.48 -3.58 -13.12
C THR A 97 4.76 -3.09 -11.71
N PHE A 98 5.10 -3.97 -10.79
CA PHE A 98 5.51 -3.57 -9.45
C PHE A 98 6.51 -4.55 -8.86
N GLY A 99 7.33 -4.03 -7.94
CA GLY A 99 8.15 -4.80 -7.02
C GLY A 99 7.86 -4.33 -5.60
N GLN A 100 7.74 -5.27 -4.67
CA GLN A 100 7.48 -5.00 -3.27
C GLN A 100 8.38 -5.85 -2.39
N LEU A 101 8.94 -5.22 -1.37
CA LEU A 101 9.67 -5.87 -0.30
C LEU A 101 8.97 -5.56 1.02
N SER A 102 8.68 -6.59 1.81
CA SER A 102 8.04 -6.43 3.12
C SER A 102 8.73 -7.26 4.18
N GLN A 103 8.71 -6.78 5.42
CA GLN A 103 8.98 -7.52 6.64
C GLN A 103 7.72 -7.41 7.50
N LEU A 104 7.10 -8.54 7.84
CA LEU A 104 5.79 -8.60 8.49
C LEU A 104 5.89 -9.44 9.76
N THR A 105 6.27 -8.81 10.87
CA THR A 105 6.42 -9.52 12.15
C THR A 105 5.08 -10.03 12.68
N SER A 106 3.98 -9.32 12.39
CA SER A 106 2.60 -9.75 12.68
C SER A 106 2.26 -11.09 12.06
N LYS A 107 2.90 -11.42 10.93
CA LYS A 107 2.70 -12.66 10.16
C LYS A 107 3.85 -13.64 10.31
N LYS A 108 4.81 -13.36 11.18
CA LYS A 108 6.06 -14.13 11.33
C LYS A 108 6.85 -14.30 10.02
N ILE A 109 6.75 -13.30 9.14
CA ILE A 109 7.47 -13.25 7.87
C ILE A 109 8.67 -12.32 8.02
N ASN A 110 9.88 -12.87 7.93
CA ASN A 110 11.12 -12.11 7.93
C ASN A 110 11.29 -11.29 6.66
N GLN A 111 10.90 -11.89 5.53
CA GLN A 111 10.97 -11.22 4.24
C GLN A 111 9.87 -11.75 3.32
N ARG A 112 9.15 -10.85 2.67
CA ARG A 112 8.24 -11.14 1.55
C ARG A 112 8.70 -10.33 0.35
N ILE A 113 8.95 -10.99 -0.75
CA ILE A 113 9.21 -10.38 -2.04
C ILE A 113 7.99 -10.63 -2.91
N GLU A 114 7.47 -9.58 -3.52
CA GLU A 114 6.37 -9.67 -4.48
C GLU A 114 6.76 -8.91 -5.74
N THR A 115 6.50 -9.49 -6.89
CA THR A 115 6.67 -8.84 -8.19
C THR A 115 5.52 -9.21 -9.09
N GLY A 116 5.09 -8.29 -9.94
CA GLY A 116 3.94 -8.57 -10.77
C GLY A 116 3.75 -7.58 -11.90
N VAL A 117 2.85 -7.98 -12.80
CA VAL A 117 2.42 -7.16 -13.94
C VAL A 117 0.91 -7.15 -13.99
N GLY A 118 0.33 -6.10 -14.54
CA GLY A 118 -1.11 -6.01 -14.66
C GLY A 118 -1.58 -4.87 -15.54
N GLY A 119 -2.89 -4.80 -15.70
CA GLY A 119 -3.57 -3.74 -16.40
C GLY A 119 -4.77 -3.24 -15.62
N GLY A 120 -5.20 -2.03 -15.94
CA GLY A 120 -6.37 -1.41 -15.33
C GLY A 120 -7.18 -0.61 -16.33
N ILE A 121 -8.45 -0.46 -16.03
CA ILE A 121 -9.38 0.38 -16.78
C ILE A 121 -10.12 1.30 -15.81
N THR A 122 -10.13 2.59 -16.11
CA THR A 122 -11.02 3.55 -15.46
C THR A 122 -12.38 3.46 -16.13
N THR A 123 -13.32 2.79 -15.47
CA THR A 123 -14.65 2.52 -16.01
C THR A 123 -15.55 3.74 -15.95
N PHE A 124 -15.26 4.63 -15.01
CA PHE A 124 -16.03 5.84 -14.80
C PHE A 124 -15.11 6.96 -14.28
N ARG A 125 -15.16 8.13 -14.90
CA ARG A 125 -14.44 9.32 -14.46
C ARG A 125 -15.25 10.55 -14.70
N THR A 126 -15.48 11.31 -13.64
CA THR A 126 -16.00 12.67 -13.66
C THR A 126 -15.02 13.62 -13.00
N LYS A 127 -15.39 14.89 -12.91
CA LYS A 127 -14.61 15.89 -12.15
C LYS A 127 -14.43 15.55 -10.67
N TYR A 128 -15.32 14.73 -10.10
CA TYR A 128 -15.40 14.48 -8.66
C TYR A 128 -15.29 13.02 -8.27
N LEU A 129 -15.45 12.10 -9.22
CA LEU A 129 -15.52 10.67 -8.96
C LEU A 129 -14.68 9.91 -9.98
N GLU A 130 -13.97 8.91 -9.53
CA GLU A 130 -13.23 7.97 -10.37
C GLU A 130 -13.39 6.54 -9.86
N ASN A 131 -13.69 5.62 -10.76
CA ASN A 131 -13.71 4.19 -10.49
C ASN A 131 -12.73 3.47 -11.41
N THR A 132 -11.85 2.67 -10.84
CA THR A 132 -10.85 1.90 -11.57
C THR A 132 -10.94 0.44 -11.19
N LEU A 133 -11.02 -0.41 -12.19
CA LEU A 133 -10.87 -1.85 -12.08
C LEU A 133 -9.50 -2.23 -12.61
N SER A 134 -8.79 -3.10 -11.91
CA SER A 134 -7.50 -3.61 -12.39
C SER A 134 -7.36 -5.09 -12.10
N TYR A 135 -6.54 -5.73 -12.93
CA TYR A 135 -6.19 -7.12 -12.78
C TYR A 135 -4.69 -7.29 -13.00
N GLY A 136 -4.08 -8.11 -12.18
CA GLY A 136 -2.67 -8.44 -12.31
C GLY A 136 -2.40 -9.90 -11.99
N VAL A 137 -1.20 -10.32 -12.32
CA VAL A 137 -0.61 -11.59 -11.89
C VAL A 137 0.66 -11.24 -11.15
N LEU A 138 0.86 -11.82 -9.99
CA LEU A 138 2.04 -11.58 -9.17
C LEU A 138 2.67 -12.90 -8.75
N TYR A 139 3.99 -12.91 -8.69
CA TYR A 139 4.78 -13.91 -7.98
C TYR A 139 5.10 -13.38 -6.59
N TYR A 140 5.02 -14.24 -5.59
CA TYR A 140 5.42 -13.94 -4.22
C TYR A 140 6.31 -15.04 -3.66
N ASP A 141 7.20 -14.64 -2.77
CA ASP A 141 8.08 -15.54 -2.01
C ASP A 141 8.19 -15.04 -0.57
N ASN A 142 7.86 -15.92 0.38
CA ASN A 142 7.87 -15.64 1.80
C ASN A 142 8.98 -16.44 2.49
N THR A 143 9.87 -15.74 3.19
CA THR A 143 10.81 -16.33 4.15
C THR A 143 10.23 -16.13 5.55
N TYR A 144 9.79 -17.21 6.17
CA TYR A 144 9.23 -17.18 7.52
C TYR A 144 10.32 -17.21 8.61
N VAL A 145 9.94 -16.85 9.84
CA VAL A 145 10.78 -17.04 11.04
C VAL A 145 11.07 -18.54 11.24
N ASP A 146 10.06 -19.39 11.03
CA ASP A 146 10.22 -20.83 10.96
C ASP A 146 10.63 -21.24 9.52
N PRO A 147 11.87 -21.70 9.31
CA PRO A 147 12.37 -22.02 7.97
C PRO A 147 11.74 -23.28 7.36
N THR A 148 10.98 -24.06 8.12
CA THR A 148 10.25 -25.24 7.61
C THR A 148 8.99 -24.85 6.86
N ILE A 149 8.49 -23.61 7.05
CA ILE A 149 7.31 -23.10 6.37
C ILE A 149 7.75 -22.50 5.04
N ILE A 150 7.29 -23.08 3.95
CA ILE A 150 7.52 -22.60 2.59
C ILE A 150 6.17 -22.18 2.02
N ASN A 151 6.06 -20.90 1.64
CA ASN A 151 4.87 -20.40 0.94
C ASN A 151 5.28 -19.38 -0.11
N SER A 152 5.41 -19.86 -1.31
CA SER A 152 5.69 -19.07 -2.50
C SER A 152 4.76 -19.50 -3.62
N GLY A 153 4.67 -18.70 -4.66
CA GLY A 153 3.84 -19.03 -5.81
C GLY A 153 3.35 -17.83 -6.59
N VAL A 154 2.33 -18.09 -7.38
CA VAL A 154 1.70 -17.09 -8.23
C VAL A 154 0.27 -16.83 -7.74
N ARG A 155 -0.14 -15.57 -7.72
CA ARG A 155 -1.50 -15.14 -7.37
C ARG A 155 -2.11 -14.33 -8.49
N HIS A 156 -3.40 -14.47 -8.70
CA HIS A 156 -4.23 -13.48 -9.37
C HIS A 156 -4.44 -12.28 -8.45
N SER A 157 -4.65 -11.10 -9.01
CA SER A 157 -4.80 -9.87 -8.23
C SER A 157 -5.87 -8.94 -8.82
N PRO A 158 -7.15 -9.36 -8.87
CA PRO A 158 -8.24 -8.44 -9.15
C PRO A 158 -8.35 -7.38 -8.05
N ARG A 159 -8.58 -6.13 -8.48
CA ARG A 159 -8.69 -4.97 -7.60
C ARG A 159 -9.74 -4.00 -8.12
N ALA A 160 -10.55 -3.49 -7.21
CA ALA A 160 -11.48 -2.41 -7.46
C ALA A 160 -11.12 -1.21 -6.59
N GLN A 161 -11.09 -0.01 -7.18
CA GLN A 161 -10.78 1.24 -6.48
C GLN A 161 -11.83 2.29 -6.83
N PHE A 162 -12.26 3.01 -5.83
CA PHE A 162 -13.18 4.12 -5.95
C PHE A 162 -12.60 5.34 -5.22
N PHE A 163 -12.46 6.43 -5.94
CA PHE A 163 -12.00 7.71 -5.41
C PHE A 163 -13.06 8.78 -5.64
N GLY A 164 -13.25 9.66 -4.65
CA GLY A 164 -14.12 10.81 -4.77
C GLY A 164 -13.58 12.04 -4.08
N GLU A 165 -13.96 13.21 -4.63
CA GLU A 165 -13.60 14.53 -4.09
C GLU A 165 -14.84 15.44 -4.06
N MET A 166 -15.13 16.00 -2.89
CA MET A 166 -16.14 17.03 -2.67
C MET A 166 -15.44 18.35 -2.39
N LYS A 167 -15.12 19.13 -3.46
CA LYS A 167 -14.30 20.34 -3.36
C LYS A 167 -14.88 21.40 -2.43
N ASN A 168 -16.19 21.60 -2.43
CA ASN A 168 -16.87 22.58 -1.58
C ASN A 168 -16.68 22.30 -0.08
N TYR A 169 -16.50 21.02 0.28
CA TYR A 169 -16.30 20.57 1.66
C TYR A 169 -14.84 20.24 1.96
N LYS A 170 -13.93 20.41 0.98
CA LYS A 170 -12.52 20.02 1.11
C LYS A 170 -12.36 18.55 1.53
N LEU A 171 -13.28 17.69 1.10
CA LEU A 171 -13.38 16.30 1.49
C LEU A 171 -12.95 15.41 0.33
N LYS A 172 -12.09 14.44 0.61
CA LYS A 172 -11.70 13.36 -0.30
C LYS A 172 -11.97 12.03 0.37
N TYR A 173 -12.36 11.04 -0.42
CA TYR A 173 -12.56 9.68 0.08
C TYR A 173 -12.09 8.65 -0.93
N PHE A 174 -11.75 7.49 -0.42
CA PHE A 174 -11.19 6.38 -1.19
C PHE A 174 -11.65 5.06 -0.60
N VAL A 175 -11.97 4.12 -1.47
CA VAL A 175 -12.25 2.73 -1.11
C VAL A 175 -11.50 1.83 -2.08
N GLU A 176 -10.86 0.81 -1.56
CA GLU A 176 -10.18 -0.24 -2.32
C GLU A 176 -10.58 -1.60 -1.80
N CYS A 177 -10.81 -2.54 -2.72
CA CYS A 177 -10.95 -3.95 -2.44
C CYS A 177 -9.96 -4.71 -3.32
N LEU A 178 -9.16 -5.57 -2.71
CA LEU A 178 -8.15 -6.42 -3.35
C LEU A 178 -8.39 -7.86 -2.93
N TYR A 179 -8.46 -8.77 -3.92
CA TYR A 179 -8.57 -10.20 -3.70
C TYR A 179 -7.45 -10.91 -4.45
N GLN A 180 -6.68 -11.78 -3.77
CA GLN A 180 -5.50 -12.42 -4.35
C GLN A 180 -5.50 -13.92 -4.09
N PRO A 181 -6.27 -14.71 -4.86
CA PRO A 181 -6.22 -16.17 -4.78
C PRO A 181 -4.93 -16.70 -5.41
N LYS A 182 -4.38 -17.74 -4.81
CA LYS A 182 -3.23 -18.49 -5.36
C LYS A 182 -3.65 -19.30 -6.57
N VAL A 183 -2.81 -19.32 -7.58
CA VAL A 183 -3.03 -20.13 -8.79
C VAL A 183 -2.93 -21.59 -8.43
N GLY A 184 -3.95 -22.37 -8.81
CA GLY A 184 -4.01 -23.81 -8.51
C GLY A 184 -4.48 -24.17 -7.10
N GLU A 185 -4.60 -23.20 -6.18
CA GLU A 185 -5.04 -23.42 -4.79
C GLU A 185 -5.88 -22.24 -4.30
N THR A 186 -7.13 -22.17 -4.74
CA THR A 186 -8.01 -21.02 -4.47
C THR A 186 -8.42 -20.85 -3.00
N SER A 187 -8.23 -21.90 -2.18
CA SER A 187 -8.36 -21.83 -0.72
C SER A 187 -7.26 -21.00 -0.04
N ASP A 188 -6.10 -20.86 -0.69
CA ASP A 188 -5.04 -19.93 -0.28
C ASP A 188 -5.26 -18.57 -0.96
N TYR A 189 -5.76 -17.60 -0.20
CA TYR A 189 -6.04 -16.26 -0.69
C TYR A 189 -5.74 -15.16 0.32
N ILE A 190 -5.55 -13.95 -0.21
CA ILE A 190 -5.48 -12.70 0.54
C ILE A 190 -6.69 -11.86 0.15
N LEU A 191 -7.40 -11.35 1.14
CA LEU A 191 -8.46 -10.35 0.97
C LEU A 191 -8.07 -9.09 1.74
N MET A 192 -8.02 -7.96 1.06
CA MET A 192 -7.72 -6.68 1.69
C MET A 192 -8.76 -5.64 1.29
N THR A 193 -9.21 -4.87 2.27
CA THR A 193 -9.97 -3.64 2.02
C THR A 193 -9.26 -2.47 2.66
N LYS A 194 -9.31 -1.33 2.00
CA LYS A 194 -8.80 -0.07 2.53
C LYS A 194 -9.78 1.03 2.20
N SER A 195 -10.20 1.76 3.20
CA SER A 195 -10.99 2.97 3.02
C SER A 195 -10.41 4.11 3.82
N TRP A 196 -10.53 5.31 3.28
CA TRP A 196 -10.19 6.51 4.03
C TRP A 196 -11.02 7.70 3.60
N VAL A 197 -11.19 8.61 4.55
CA VAL A 197 -11.77 9.95 4.35
C VAL A 197 -10.73 10.95 4.80
N LYS A 198 -10.48 11.97 3.97
CA LYS A 198 -9.55 13.06 4.26
C LYS A 198 -10.26 14.39 4.16
N PHE A 199 -10.07 15.23 5.17
CA PHE A 199 -10.50 16.61 5.19
C PHE A 199 -9.28 17.53 5.06
N ASP A 200 -9.22 18.32 3.98
CA ASP A 200 -8.11 19.24 3.74
C ASP A 200 -8.27 20.52 4.58
N LEU A 201 -7.42 20.73 5.59
CA LEU A 201 -7.37 21.92 6.41
C LEU A 201 -6.84 23.12 5.59
N ASN A 202 -5.80 22.87 4.81
CA ASN A 202 -5.23 23.83 3.86
C ASN A 202 -4.66 23.08 2.64
N LYS A 203 -3.85 23.75 1.81
CA LYS A 203 -3.27 23.15 0.59
C LYS A 203 -2.29 22.02 0.87
N LEU A 204 -1.67 22.01 2.06
CA LEU A 204 -0.60 21.08 2.42
C LEU A 204 -1.03 20.05 3.46
N LEU A 205 -1.93 20.43 4.37
CA LEU A 205 -2.30 19.62 5.53
C LEU A 205 -3.75 19.18 5.50
N GLY A 206 -4.01 17.95 5.91
CA GLY A 206 -5.33 17.40 6.11
C GLY A 206 -5.40 16.46 7.31
N ILE A 207 -6.61 16.23 7.79
CA ILE A 207 -6.93 15.18 8.76
C ILE A 207 -7.44 13.97 7.97
N LYS A 208 -6.96 12.78 8.32
CA LYS A 208 -7.32 11.52 7.65
C LYS A 208 -7.86 10.52 8.66
N LEU A 209 -8.99 9.93 8.32
CA LEU A 209 -9.54 8.76 8.97
C LEU A 209 -9.35 7.59 8.01
N GLN A 210 -8.77 6.49 8.48
CA GLN A 210 -8.51 5.31 7.66
C GLN A 210 -8.98 4.04 8.34
N TYR A 211 -9.62 3.18 7.58
CA TYR A 211 -9.96 1.82 7.98
C TYR A 211 -9.34 0.83 7.00
N THR A 212 -8.67 -0.17 7.52
CA THR A 212 -8.03 -1.22 6.72
C THR A 212 -8.34 -2.57 7.31
N THR A 213 -8.75 -3.51 6.47
CA THR A 213 -8.80 -4.93 6.83
C THR A 213 -7.86 -5.70 5.93
N ALA A 214 -7.21 -6.72 6.47
CA ALA A 214 -6.41 -7.65 5.71
C ALA A 214 -6.57 -9.04 6.31
N TYR A 215 -6.99 -10.00 5.49
CA TYR A 215 -7.15 -11.39 5.83
C TYR A 215 -6.28 -12.24 4.92
N GLU A 216 -5.51 -13.17 5.48
CA GLU A 216 -4.77 -14.20 4.74
C GLU A 216 -5.24 -15.58 5.21
N SER A 217 -5.68 -16.42 4.28
CA SER A 217 -6.16 -17.77 4.58
C SER A 217 -5.02 -18.72 4.97
N PHE A 218 -3.81 -18.51 4.42
CA PHE A 218 -2.59 -19.21 4.79
C PHE A 218 -1.75 -18.36 5.76
N PHE A 219 -1.44 -18.89 6.94
CA PHE A 219 -0.62 -18.20 7.95
C PHE A 219 0.17 -19.18 8.81
N ALA A 220 1.32 -18.73 9.31
CA ALA A 220 2.15 -19.51 10.23
C ALA A 220 1.48 -19.62 11.60
N THR A 221 1.69 -20.74 12.31
CA THR A 221 1.16 -20.95 13.65
C THR A 221 1.54 -19.81 14.60
N GLY A 222 0.53 -19.20 15.23
CA GLY A 222 0.68 -18.05 16.13
C GLY A 222 0.96 -16.73 15.41
N ALA A 223 0.78 -16.66 14.08
CA ALA A 223 0.71 -15.40 13.33
C ALA A 223 -0.71 -14.86 13.30
N THR A 224 -0.85 -13.58 12.96
CA THR A 224 -2.16 -12.92 12.81
C THR A 224 -2.64 -13.09 11.36
N ASN A 225 -3.78 -13.73 11.17
CA ASN A 225 -4.42 -13.91 9.86
C ASN A 225 -5.43 -12.82 9.50
N ASP A 226 -5.99 -12.14 10.50
CA ASP A 226 -6.99 -11.07 10.33
C ASP A 226 -6.52 -9.81 11.05
N ILE A 227 -6.31 -8.75 10.29
CA ILE A 227 -5.87 -7.45 10.80
C ILE A 227 -6.98 -6.45 10.50
N LYS A 228 -7.45 -5.74 11.52
CA LYS A 228 -8.41 -4.64 11.42
C LYS A 228 -7.85 -3.42 12.11
N ASN A 229 -7.61 -2.37 11.34
CA ASN A 229 -7.04 -1.12 11.84
C ASN A 229 -7.98 0.04 11.55
N PHE A 230 -8.35 0.77 12.58
CA PHE A 230 -8.95 2.10 12.47
C PHE A 230 -7.94 3.14 12.95
N LEU A 231 -7.59 4.07 12.10
CA LEU A 231 -6.51 5.03 12.31
C LEU A 231 -7.00 6.45 12.07
N VAL A 232 -6.55 7.36 12.91
CA VAL A 232 -6.76 8.81 12.77
C VAL A 232 -5.40 9.49 12.70
N GLY A 233 -5.23 10.45 11.84
CA GLY A 233 -3.95 11.15 11.76
C GLY A 233 -3.90 12.31 10.80
N LEU A 234 -2.67 12.76 10.57
CA LEU A 234 -2.36 13.89 9.72
C LEU A 234 -1.82 13.40 8.37
N ASN A 235 -2.25 14.07 7.32
CA ASN A 235 -1.73 13.92 5.97
C ASN A 235 -1.05 15.23 5.54
N TYR A 236 0.18 15.13 5.04
CA TYR A 236 0.89 16.20 4.37
C TYR A 236 0.99 15.87 2.88
N SER A 237 0.57 16.78 2.00
CA SER A 237 0.61 16.61 0.54
C SER A 237 1.28 17.80 -0.11
N LEU A 238 2.25 17.54 -0.99
CA LEU A 238 2.86 18.50 -1.89
C LEU A 238 2.59 18.04 -3.32
N ASN A 239 1.94 18.89 -4.12
CA ASN A 239 1.55 18.60 -5.52
C ASN A 239 2.21 19.58 -6.47
#